data_7f8cac402736fc09133af42d1319db7d
#
_entry.id   7f8cac402736fc09133af42d1319db7d
#
_cell.length_a   1.000
_cell.length_b   1.000
_cell.length_c   1.000
_cell.angle_alpha   90.00
_cell.angle_beta   90.00
_cell.angle_gamma   90.00
#
_symmetry.space_group_name_H-M   'P 1'
#
loop_
_entity.id
_entity.type
_entity.pdbx_description
1 polymer ?
#
loop_
_entity_poly.entity_id
_entity_poly.type
_entity_poly.pdbx_seq_one_letter_code
_entity_poly.pdbx_strand_id
1 'polypeptide(L)'
;MVNIPLDDKYTLTSDSLNYIIEETKVIQNGDRKGESYKTVYGYYRTLESALKGFKELKIRTSDAKSIKELLEVSKEIDKKIEKILGGI
;
A
#
# COMPACT_ATOMS: atom_id res chain seq x y z
N MET A 1 6.54 -14.75 9.03
CA MET A 1 5.59 -14.20 8.06
C MET A 1 6.15 -12.90 7.49
N VAL A 2 5.77 -12.56 6.29
CA VAL A 2 6.22 -11.31 5.67
C VAL A 2 5.68 -10.11 6.45
N ASN A 3 6.51 -9.07 6.58
CA ASN A 3 6.10 -7.82 7.21
C ASN A 3 6.98 -6.71 6.66
N ILE A 4 6.52 -6.08 5.58
CA ILE A 4 7.29 -5.06 4.84
C ILE A 4 6.47 -3.78 4.73
N PRO A 5 6.91 -2.66 5.34
CA PRO A 5 6.25 -1.38 5.13
C PRO A 5 6.37 -0.97 3.66
N LEU A 6 5.25 -0.68 3.02
CA LEU A 6 5.24 -0.18 1.66
C LEU A 6 5.32 1.35 1.65
N ASP A 7 4.65 1.98 2.60
CA ASP A 7 4.74 3.41 2.87
C ASP A 7 4.24 3.69 4.29
N ASP A 8 3.98 4.95 4.62
CA ASP A 8 3.55 5.34 5.97
C ASP A 8 2.21 4.73 6.38
N LYS A 9 1.39 4.34 5.42
CA LYS A 9 0.01 3.91 5.64
C LYS A 9 -0.21 2.44 5.34
N TYR A 10 0.56 1.84 4.45
CA TYR A 10 0.34 0.47 3.97
C TYR A 10 1.51 -0.44 4.30
N THR A 11 1.18 -1.67 4.66
CA THR A 11 2.18 -2.71 4.99
C THR A 11 1.81 -3.98 4.25
N LEU A 12 2.82 -4.64 3.67
CA LEU A 12 2.67 -5.95 3.06
C LEU A 12 2.95 -7.01 4.10
N THR A 13 1.97 -7.87 4.34
CA THR A 13 2.11 -9.02 5.23
C THR A 13 1.73 -10.29 4.45
N SER A 14 1.75 -11.43 5.12
CA SER A 14 1.36 -12.68 4.49
C SER A 14 0.80 -13.66 5.51
N ASP A 15 0.00 -14.60 5.02
CA ASP A 15 -0.33 -15.81 5.75
C ASP A 15 0.09 -17.02 4.89
N SER A 16 -0.36 -18.22 5.22
CA SER A 16 0.06 -19.42 4.50
C SER A 16 -0.51 -19.51 3.07
N LEU A 17 -1.52 -18.72 2.73
CA LEU A 17 -2.23 -18.80 1.47
C LEU A 17 -2.15 -17.52 0.63
N ASN A 18 -1.92 -16.38 1.28
CA ASN A 18 -2.03 -15.08 0.60
C ASN A 18 -0.95 -14.10 1.04
N TYR A 19 -0.68 -13.14 0.15
CA TYR A 19 -0.09 -11.88 0.51
C TYR A 19 -1.23 -10.93 0.89
N ILE A 20 -0.99 -10.08 1.88
CA ILE A 20 -2.03 -9.21 2.46
C ILE A 20 -1.50 -7.78 2.46
N ILE A 21 -2.30 -6.84 1.96
CA ILE A 21 -2.01 -5.42 2.12
C ILE A 21 -2.89 -4.92 3.25
N GLU A 22 -2.25 -4.41 4.30
CA GLU A 22 -2.90 -3.83 5.46
C GLU A 22 -2.77 -2.31 5.42
N GLU A 23 -3.84 -1.63 5.82
CA GLU A 23 -3.87 -0.18 5.93
C GLU A 23 -3.87 0.20 7.42
N THR A 24 -2.99 1.12 7.81
CA THR A 24 -2.98 1.68 9.15
C THR A 24 -3.90 2.89 9.18
N LYS A 25 -4.88 2.86 10.08
CA LYS A 25 -5.84 3.94 10.28
C LYS A 25 -5.70 4.50 11.68
N VAL A 26 -6.10 5.77 11.84
CA VAL A 26 -6.05 6.45 13.14
C VAL A 26 -7.48 6.70 13.63
N ILE A 27 -7.72 6.41 14.90
CA ILE A 27 -9.02 6.66 15.52
C ILE A 27 -9.22 8.16 15.64
N GLN A 28 -10.31 8.66 15.07
CA GLN A 28 -10.59 10.09 14.99
C GLN A 28 -11.41 10.64 16.17
N ASN A 29 -12.18 9.80 16.82
CA ASN A 29 -13.12 10.22 17.86
C ASN A 29 -13.09 9.28 19.06
N GLY A 30 -13.51 9.78 20.22
CA GLY A 30 -13.66 8.98 21.43
C GLY A 30 -12.41 8.97 22.30
N ASP A 31 -12.45 8.13 23.34
CA ASP A 31 -11.38 8.07 24.35
C ASP A 31 -10.05 7.54 23.77
N ARG A 32 -10.13 6.83 22.65
CA ARG A 32 -8.97 6.22 22.02
C ARG A 32 -8.47 7.04 20.82
N LYS A 33 -8.90 8.28 20.70
CA LYS A 33 -8.46 9.19 19.63
C LYS A 33 -6.94 9.25 19.58
N GLY A 34 -6.37 9.14 18.39
CA GLY A 34 -4.93 9.15 18.17
C GLY A 34 -4.29 7.77 18.17
N GLU A 35 -4.97 6.75 18.66
CA GLU A 35 -4.46 5.38 18.56
C GLU A 35 -4.63 4.88 17.12
N SER A 36 -3.70 4.05 16.68
CA SER A 36 -3.76 3.45 15.36
C SER A 36 -4.28 2.02 15.42
N TYR A 37 -4.91 1.59 14.33
CA TYR A 37 -5.32 0.21 14.14
C TYR A 37 -5.13 -0.17 12.68
N LYS A 38 -5.06 -1.47 12.42
CA LYS A 38 -4.86 -1.98 11.07
C LYS A 38 -6.11 -2.65 10.53
N THR A 39 -6.39 -2.41 9.24
CA THR A 39 -7.47 -3.08 8.53
C THR A 39 -6.89 -3.72 7.28
N VAL A 40 -7.51 -4.79 6.81
CA VAL A 40 -7.10 -5.42 5.55
C VAL A 40 -7.64 -4.60 4.39
N TYR A 41 -6.74 -4.20 3.49
CA TYR A 41 -7.14 -3.60 2.23
C TYR A 41 -7.48 -4.68 1.20
N GLY A 42 -6.65 -5.73 1.10
CA GLY A 42 -6.89 -6.81 0.16
C GLY A 42 -6.01 -8.02 0.37
N TYR A 43 -6.46 -9.14 -0.17
CA TYR A 43 -5.74 -10.41 -0.18
C TYR A 43 -5.30 -10.71 -1.62
N TYR A 44 -4.08 -11.20 -1.78
CA TYR A 44 -3.50 -11.47 -3.10
C TYR A 44 -2.75 -12.79 -3.07
N ARG A 45 -2.90 -13.59 -4.13
CA ARG A 45 -2.24 -14.90 -4.17
C ARG A 45 -0.76 -14.83 -4.48
N THR A 46 -0.34 -13.81 -5.22
CA THR A 46 1.07 -13.66 -5.62
C THR A 46 1.61 -12.30 -5.21
N LEU A 47 2.92 -12.21 -5.08
CA LEU A 47 3.59 -10.95 -4.78
C LEU A 47 3.34 -9.92 -5.88
N GLU A 48 3.40 -10.34 -7.14
CA GLU A 48 3.16 -9.45 -8.28
C GLU A 48 1.74 -8.87 -8.22
N SER A 49 0.74 -9.69 -7.91
CA SER A 49 -0.64 -9.22 -7.76
C SER A 49 -0.77 -8.21 -6.62
N ALA A 50 -0.09 -8.45 -5.50
CA ALA A 50 -0.12 -7.56 -4.36
C ALA A 50 0.50 -6.20 -4.71
N LEU A 51 1.67 -6.19 -5.34
CA LEU A 51 2.34 -4.96 -5.75
C LEU A 51 1.54 -4.19 -6.79
N LYS A 52 0.93 -4.89 -7.73
CA LYS A 52 0.04 -4.28 -8.72
C LYS A 52 -1.18 -3.66 -8.05
N GLY A 53 -1.77 -4.34 -7.09
CA GLY A 53 -2.89 -3.81 -6.31
C GLY A 53 -2.52 -2.57 -5.54
N PHE A 54 -1.36 -2.54 -4.92
CA PHE A 54 -0.84 -1.38 -4.22
C PHE A 54 -0.62 -0.20 -5.18
N LYS A 55 0.00 -0.46 -6.33
CA LYS A 55 0.21 0.58 -7.35
C LYS A 55 -1.10 1.20 -7.80
N GLU A 56 -2.08 0.37 -8.15
CA GLU A 56 -3.40 0.85 -8.59
C GLU A 56 -4.09 1.66 -7.50
N LEU A 57 -3.99 1.22 -6.25
CA LEU A 57 -4.55 1.95 -5.13
C LEU A 57 -3.94 3.35 -5.02
N LYS A 58 -2.62 3.45 -5.09
CA LYS A 58 -1.92 4.74 -4.97
C LYS A 58 -2.26 5.67 -6.12
N ILE A 59 -2.38 5.15 -7.33
CA ILE A 59 -2.78 5.95 -8.50
C ILE A 59 -4.20 6.46 -8.34
N ARG A 60 -5.16 5.60 -7.99
CA ARG A 60 -6.56 5.98 -7.83
C ARG A 60 -6.81 6.99 -6.71
N THR A 61 -6.02 6.93 -5.65
CA THR A 61 -6.17 7.84 -4.51
C THR A 61 -5.29 9.07 -4.60
N SER A 62 -4.56 9.25 -5.70
CA SER A 62 -3.75 10.43 -5.92
C SER A 62 -4.63 11.65 -6.22
N ASP A 63 -4.05 12.84 -6.08
CA ASP A 63 -4.73 14.10 -6.37
C ASP A 63 -4.50 14.57 -7.82
N ALA A 64 -4.08 13.67 -8.70
CA ALA A 64 -3.82 13.99 -10.09
C ALA A 64 -5.09 14.49 -10.79
N LYS A 65 -4.96 15.55 -11.55
CA LYS A 65 -6.08 16.22 -12.24
C LYS A 65 -6.00 16.13 -13.77
N SER A 66 -5.00 15.42 -14.28
CA SER A 66 -4.84 15.19 -15.70
C SER A 66 -4.23 13.82 -15.95
N ILE A 67 -4.36 13.33 -17.17
CA ILE A 67 -3.74 12.06 -17.58
C ILE A 67 -2.21 12.17 -17.46
N LYS A 68 -1.66 13.31 -17.79
CA LYS A 68 -0.21 13.54 -17.67
C LYS A 68 0.24 13.37 -16.21
N GLU A 69 -0.49 13.98 -15.27
CA GLU A 69 -0.19 13.84 -13.84
C GLU A 69 -0.34 12.41 -13.37
N LEU A 70 -1.36 11.67 -13.83
CA LEU A 70 -1.52 10.26 -13.51
C LEU A 70 -0.33 9.44 -13.98
N LEU A 71 0.19 9.72 -15.17
CA LEU A 71 1.37 9.00 -15.68
C LEU A 71 2.60 9.31 -14.83
N GLU A 72 2.75 10.54 -14.36
CA GLU A 72 3.84 10.91 -13.46
C GLU A 72 3.74 10.19 -12.12
N VAL A 73 2.53 10.12 -11.54
CA VAL A 73 2.27 9.37 -10.31
C VAL A 73 2.63 7.89 -10.52
N SER A 74 2.21 7.31 -11.64
CA SER A 74 2.51 5.93 -11.99
C SER A 74 4.02 5.67 -11.99
N LYS A 75 4.81 6.56 -12.59
CA LYS A 75 6.27 6.46 -12.63
C LYS A 75 6.90 6.55 -11.24
N GLU A 76 6.39 7.44 -10.40
CA GLU A 76 6.87 7.59 -9.03
C GLU A 76 6.61 6.33 -8.20
N ILE A 77 5.43 5.73 -8.36
CA ILE A 77 5.09 4.50 -7.66
C ILE A 77 5.99 3.35 -8.15
N ASP A 78 6.24 3.25 -9.45
CA ASP A 78 7.15 2.24 -9.99
C ASP A 78 8.55 2.37 -9.39
N LYS A 79 9.07 3.59 -9.26
CA LYS A 79 10.37 3.83 -8.63
C LYS A 79 10.37 3.42 -7.16
N LYS A 80 9.29 3.69 -6.46
CA LYS A 80 9.13 3.33 -5.05
C LYS A 80 9.14 1.81 -4.88
N ILE A 81 8.42 1.10 -5.75
CA ILE A 81 8.39 -0.36 -5.75
C ILE A 81 9.78 -0.92 -6.06
N GLU A 82 10.48 -0.35 -7.04
CA GLU A 82 11.85 -0.75 -7.37
C GLU A 82 12.80 -0.59 -6.19
N LYS A 83 12.65 0.49 -5.40
CA LYS A 83 13.47 0.67 -4.19
C LYS A 83 13.18 -0.39 -3.14
N ILE A 84 11.92 -0.77 -2.97
CA ILE A 84 11.55 -1.84 -2.04
C ILE A 84 12.16 -3.16 -2.49
N LEU A 85 12.09 -3.47 -3.78
CA LEU A 85 12.66 -4.68 -4.37
C LEU A 85 14.19 -4.60 -4.48
N GLY A 86 14.71 -3.45 -4.81
CA GLY A 86 16.13 -3.23 -5.06
C GLY A 86 16.99 -3.20 -3.81
N GLY A 87 16.37 -3.15 -2.63
CA GLY A 87 17.08 -3.35 -1.38
C GLY A 87 17.52 -4.78 -1.15
N ILE A 88 17.25 -5.64 -2.11
CA ILE A 88 17.58 -7.05 -2.07
C ILE A 88 18.99 -7.28 -2.62
#